data_5d876639c32319454c0715290c712a1c
#
_entry.id   5d876639c32319454c0715290c712a1c
#
_cell.length_a   1.000
_cell.length_b   1.000
_cell.length_c   1.000
_cell.angle_alpha   90.00
_cell.angle_beta   90.00
_cell.angle_gamma   90.00
#
_symmetry.space_group_name_H-M   'P 1'
#
loop_
_entity.id
_entity.type
_entity.pdbx_description
1 polymer ?
#
loop_
_entity_poly.entity_id
_entity_poly.type
_entity_poly.pdbx_seq_one_letter_code
_entity_poly.pdbx_strand_id
1 'polypeptide(L)'
;MALVGYARVSSVGQSLDIQLDKLQHCDKIFQEKVSGHSSHRTQLQACLEYVREGDILIVTRLDRLARSTLHLSQIAEELQRKGVNLQVIDQSIDTSDATGRLLFNMLGAIGQFENEIRAERQMDGILKAKARGVHFGPQRKLSDEQLIELKQRRKNGELVKDLMADYGISKATLYRYLSEN
;
A
#
# COMPACT_ATOMS: atom_id res chain seq x y z
N MET A 1 24.40 -12.19 -15.29
CA MET A 1 24.15 -10.75 -15.19
C MET A 1 23.32 -10.35 -16.39
N ALA A 2 22.05 -10.12 -16.19
CA ALA A 2 21.13 -9.65 -17.21
C ALA A 2 20.76 -8.18 -16.95
N LEU A 3 20.51 -7.44 -18.02
CA LEU A 3 20.03 -6.07 -17.98
C LEU A 3 18.51 -6.10 -18.14
N VAL A 4 17.77 -5.75 -17.11
CA VAL A 4 16.31 -5.85 -17.10
C VAL A 4 15.71 -4.46 -17.00
N GLY A 5 14.99 -4.04 -18.04
CA GLY A 5 14.35 -2.74 -18.13
C GLY A 5 12.93 -2.76 -17.55
N TYR A 6 12.55 -1.68 -16.85
CA TYR A 6 11.16 -1.43 -16.49
C TYR A 6 10.72 -0.05 -16.96
N ALA A 7 9.65 -0.01 -17.73
CA ALA A 7 9.04 1.20 -18.26
C ALA A 7 7.59 1.34 -17.80
N ARG A 8 7.19 2.56 -17.40
CA ARG A 8 5.81 2.84 -16.97
C ARG A 8 5.30 4.15 -17.57
N VAL A 9 4.08 4.08 -18.10
CA VAL A 9 3.33 5.28 -18.52
C VAL A 9 1.97 5.35 -17.84
N SER A 10 1.51 6.57 -17.57
CA SER A 10 0.11 6.84 -17.29
C SER A 10 -0.64 6.98 -18.61
N SER A 11 -1.95 6.67 -18.63
CA SER A 11 -2.79 6.67 -19.84
C SER A 11 -2.90 8.02 -20.57
N VAL A 12 -2.31 9.09 -20.05
CA VAL A 12 -2.41 10.45 -20.59
C VAL A 12 -1.01 10.97 -20.92
N GLY A 13 -0.67 11.01 -22.23
CA GLY A 13 0.26 11.97 -22.83
C GLY A 13 1.76 11.77 -22.63
N GLN A 14 2.25 10.69 -22.05
CA GLN A 14 3.70 10.43 -22.02
C GLN A 14 4.04 9.25 -22.94
N SER A 15 4.96 9.50 -23.87
CA SER A 15 5.40 8.48 -24.82
C SER A 15 6.15 7.36 -24.09
N LEU A 16 5.62 6.16 -24.16
CA LEU A 16 6.32 4.94 -23.76
C LEU A 16 7.57 4.75 -24.63
N ASP A 17 7.49 5.19 -25.87
CA ASP A 17 8.55 5.05 -26.88
C ASP A 17 9.87 5.65 -26.42
N ILE A 18 9.86 6.86 -25.83
CA ILE A 18 11.07 7.51 -25.31
C ILE A 18 11.73 6.68 -24.20
N GLN A 19 10.92 6.02 -23.34
CA GLN A 19 11.48 5.16 -22.32
C GLN A 19 12.04 3.87 -22.92
N LEU A 20 11.33 3.29 -23.89
CA LEU A 20 11.77 2.08 -24.58
C LEU A 20 13.06 2.31 -25.38
N ASP A 21 13.19 3.46 -26.03
CA ASP A 21 14.42 3.82 -26.74
C ASP A 21 15.64 3.86 -25.81
N LYS A 22 15.47 4.41 -24.59
CA LYS A 22 16.52 4.41 -23.58
C LYS A 22 16.83 3.03 -23.01
N LEU A 23 15.87 2.12 -23.04
CA LEU A 23 15.97 0.77 -22.48
C LEU A 23 16.26 -0.31 -23.54
N GLN A 24 16.42 0.06 -24.82
CA GLN A 24 16.62 -0.89 -25.93
C GLN A 24 17.84 -1.82 -25.77
N HIS A 25 18.79 -1.44 -24.93
CA HIS A 25 19.99 -2.23 -24.63
C HIS A 25 19.73 -3.29 -23.55
N CYS A 26 18.52 -3.33 -22.94
CA CYS A 26 18.16 -4.35 -21.96
C CYS A 26 17.80 -5.68 -22.61
N ASP A 27 18.20 -6.77 -21.96
CA ASP A 27 17.88 -8.14 -22.42
C ASP A 27 16.38 -8.42 -22.37
N LYS A 28 15.69 -7.81 -21.42
CA LYS A 28 14.22 -7.91 -21.23
C LYS A 28 13.64 -6.61 -20.70
N ILE A 29 12.48 -6.20 -21.22
CA ILE A 29 11.78 -4.99 -20.78
C ILE A 29 10.38 -5.36 -20.32
N PHE A 30 10.03 -4.98 -19.09
CA PHE A 30 8.68 -5.03 -18.55
C PHE A 30 8.00 -3.69 -18.73
N GLN A 31 6.83 -3.70 -19.36
CA GLN A 31 6.10 -2.48 -19.72
C GLN A 31 4.80 -2.41 -18.94
N GLU A 32 4.60 -1.32 -18.20
CA GLU A 32 3.40 -1.08 -17.40
C GLU A 32 2.59 0.09 -17.98
N LYS A 33 1.35 -0.19 -18.36
CA LYS A 33 0.41 0.84 -18.79
C LYS A 33 -0.70 0.95 -17.74
N VAL A 34 -0.64 1.97 -16.89
CA VAL A 34 -1.54 2.11 -15.74
C VAL A 34 -2.39 3.36 -15.89
N SER A 35 -3.71 3.20 -15.97
CA SER A 35 -4.65 4.29 -15.79
C SER A 35 -4.63 4.77 -14.32
N GLY A 36 -4.83 6.09 -14.08
CA GLY A 36 -4.57 6.77 -12.82
C GLY A 36 -5.23 6.19 -11.54
N HIS A 37 -6.18 5.26 -11.67
CA HIS A 37 -6.89 4.64 -10.55
C HIS A 37 -6.49 3.20 -10.24
N SER A 38 -5.72 2.53 -11.09
CA SER A 38 -5.30 1.15 -10.81
C SER A 38 -4.10 1.12 -9.86
N SER A 39 -4.27 0.48 -8.71
CA SER A 39 -3.19 0.25 -7.73
C SER A 39 -2.28 -0.92 -8.11
N HIS A 40 -2.76 -1.84 -8.95
CA HIS A 40 -2.03 -3.06 -9.29
C HIS A 40 -0.98 -2.78 -10.38
N ARG A 41 0.26 -3.11 -10.05
CA ARG A 41 1.43 -3.04 -10.95
C ARG A 41 1.93 -4.45 -11.25
N THR A 42 1.17 -5.16 -12.05
CA THR A 42 1.46 -6.57 -12.36
C THR A 42 2.78 -6.75 -13.09
N GLN A 43 3.16 -5.79 -13.94
CA GLN A 43 4.42 -5.86 -14.66
C GLN A 43 5.62 -5.52 -13.78
N LEU A 44 5.47 -4.61 -12.82
CA LEU A 44 6.52 -4.35 -11.82
C LEU A 44 6.74 -5.58 -10.94
N GLN A 45 5.65 -6.19 -10.46
CA GLN A 45 5.71 -7.42 -9.68
C GLN A 45 6.44 -8.53 -10.46
N ALA A 46 6.02 -8.77 -11.71
CA ALA A 46 6.66 -9.76 -12.57
C ALA A 46 8.15 -9.43 -12.84
N CYS A 47 8.49 -8.14 -12.97
CA CYS A 47 9.87 -7.68 -13.12
C CYS A 47 10.70 -8.00 -11.87
N LEU A 48 10.18 -7.63 -10.70
CA LEU A 48 10.85 -7.90 -9.43
C LEU A 48 11.01 -9.40 -9.16
N GLU A 49 10.02 -10.22 -9.53
CA GLU A 49 10.10 -11.70 -9.44
C GLU A 49 11.12 -12.29 -10.42
N TYR A 50 11.28 -11.68 -11.58
CA TYR A 50 12.16 -12.16 -12.65
C TYR A 50 13.65 -11.94 -12.34
N VAL A 51 14.02 -10.79 -11.77
CA VAL A 51 15.42 -10.42 -11.51
C VAL A 51 16.06 -11.30 -10.44
N ARG A 52 17.34 -11.63 -10.64
CA ARG A 52 18.12 -12.53 -9.81
C ARG A 52 19.43 -11.87 -9.37
N GLU A 53 20.12 -12.50 -8.45
CA GLU A 53 21.44 -12.06 -7.99
C GLU A 53 22.39 -11.77 -9.16
N GLY A 54 23.03 -10.62 -9.10
CA GLY A 54 23.97 -10.13 -10.12
C GLY A 54 23.31 -9.46 -11.32
N ASP A 55 21.96 -9.44 -11.44
CA ASP A 55 21.27 -8.69 -12.47
C ASP A 55 21.21 -7.19 -12.16
N ILE A 56 20.94 -6.38 -13.19
CA ILE A 56 20.75 -4.93 -13.07
C ILE A 56 19.32 -4.59 -13.51
N LEU A 57 18.54 -4.03 -12.60
CA LEU A 57 17.25 -3.42 -12.92
C LEU A 57 17.50 -1.99 -13.44
N ILE A 58 17.02 -1.69 -14.64
CA ILE A 58 17.24 -0.39 -15.28
C ILE A 58 15.91 0.33 -15.47
N VAL A 59 15.84 1.57 -15.01
CA VAL A 59 14.68 2.45 -15.19
C VAL A 59 15.14 3.82 -15.69
N THR A 60 14.26 4.54 -16.36
CA THR A 60 14.62 5.89 -16.82
C THR A 60 14.62 6.88 -15.65
N ARG A 61 13.66 6.79 -14.72
CA ARG A 61 13.51 7.69 -13.58
C ARG A 61 12.90 6.97 -12.37
N LEU A 62 13.22 7.41 -11.16
CA LEU A 62 12.67 6.84 -9.92
C LEU A 62 11.13 6.95 -9.83
N ASP A 63 10.53 8.03 -10.35
CA ASP A 63 9.08 8.19 -10.35
C ASP A 63 8.34 7.19 -11.29
N ARG A 64 9.08 6.56 -12.21
CA ARG A 64 8.56 5.42 -12.99
C ARG A 64 8.55 4.13 -12.17
N LEU A 65 9.57 3.94 -11.36
CA LEU A 65 9.72 2.76 -10.51
C LEU A 65 8.78 2.81 -9.29
N ALA A 66 8.78 3.91 -8.55
CA ALA A 66 8.02 4.05 -7.32
C ALA A 66 6.99 5.20 -7.38
N ARG A 67 5.92 5.11 -6.58
CA ARG A 67 4.88 6.15 -6.45
C ARG A 67 5.06 6.99 -5.17
N SER A 68 5.83 6.51 -4.24
CA SER A 68 6.13 7.16 -2.97
C SER A 68 7.51 6.74 -2.50
N THR A 69 8.06 7.51 -1.58
CA THR A 69 9.33 7.19 -0.91
C THR A 69 9.26 5.85 -0.19
N LEU A 70 8.14 5.53 0.49
CA LEU A 70 7.92 4.21 1.10
C LEU A 70 8.02 3.07 0.08
N HIS A 71 7.33 3.21 -1.05
CA HIS A 71 7.37 2.18 -2.07
C HIS A 71 8.77 2.02 -2.68
N LEU A 72 9.51 3.14 -2.83
CA LEU A 72 10.90 3.11 -3.25
C LEU A 72 11.78 2.36 -2.25
N SER A 73 11.61 2.62 -0.96
CA SER A 73 12.33 1.93 0.12
C SER A 73 12.07 0.43 0.11
N GLN A 74 10.82 0.00 -0.06
CA GLN A 74 10.45 -1.42 -0.16
C GLN A 74 11.11 -2.11 -1.35
N ILE A 75 11.11 -1.45 -2.52
CA ILE A 75 11.78 -1.98 -3.72
C ILE A 75 13.30 -2.04 -3.49
N ALA A 76 13.88 -1.01 -2.86
CA ALA A 76 15.31 -0.98 -2.53
C ALA A 76 15.72 -2.17 -1.66
N GLU A 77 14.97 -2.42 -0.60
CA GLU A 77 15.20 -3.53 0.32
C GLU A 77 15.08 -4.88 -0.40
N GLU A 78 14.07 -5.03 -1.25
CA GLU A 78 13.89 -6.25 -2.04
C GLU A 78 15.04 -6.50 -3.01
N LEU A 79 15.49 -5.48 -3.75
CA LEU A 79 16.61 -5.58 -4.68
C LEU A 79 17.92 -5.89 -3.93
N GLN A 80 18.15 -5.22 -2.79
CA GLN A 80 19.33 -5.49 -1.94
C GLN A 80 19.34 -6.93 -1.43
N ARG A 81 18.20 -7.43 -0.93
CA ARG A 81 18.04 -8.81 -0.46
C ARG A 81 18.31 -9.84 -1.56
N LYS A 82 17.95 -9.50 -2.81
CA LYS A 82 18.17 -10.35 -3.99
C LYS A 82 19.58 -10.20 -4.59
N GLY A 83 20.39 -9.25 -4.13
CA GLY A 83 21.69 -8.97 -4.74
C GLY A 83 21.58 -8.36 -6.15
N VAL A 84 20.51 -7.62 -6.43
CA VAL A 84 20.21 -6.97 -7.71
C VAL A 84 20.60 -5.50 -7.63
N ASN A 85 21.36 -4.99 -8.61
CA ASN A 85 21.67 -3.59 -8.71
C ASN A 85 20.55 -2.80 -9.41
N LEU A 86 20.45 -1.51 -9.09
CA LEU A 86 19.52 -0.59 -9.73
C LEU A 86 20.30 0.49 -10.47
N GLN A 87 19.91 0.74 -11.73
CA GLN A 87 20.41 1.85 -12.53
C GLN A 87 19.26 2.77 -12.93
N VAL A 88 19.42 4.10 -12.71
CA VAL A 88 18.44 5.12 -13.08
C VAL A 88 19.08 6.08 -14.06
N ILE A 89 18.71 5.97 -15.34
CA ILE A 89 19.41 6.62 -16.44
C ILE A 89 19.40 8.15 -16.30
N ASP A 90 18.22 8.76 -16.18
CA ASP A 90 18.06 10.23 -16.21
C ASP A 90 18.55 10.93 -14.93
N GLN A 91 18.81 10.17 -13.87
CA GLN A 91 19.27 10.68 -12.56
C GLN A 91 20.71 10.27 -12.25
N SER A 92 21.36 9.53 -13.15
CA SER A 92 22.75 9.04 -12.99
C SER A 92 22.97 8.31 -11.66
N ILE A 93 21.98 7.50 -11.24
CA ILE A 93 22.08 6.68 -10.05
C ILE A 93 22.43 5.26 -10.49
N ASP A 94 23.51 4.72 -9.92
CA ASP A 94 23.93 3.33 -10.14
C ASP A 94 24.35 2.71 -8.80
N THR A 95 23.56 1.73 -8.34
CA THR A 95 23.84 1.08 -7.04
C THR A 95 24.96 0.05 -7.13
N SER A 96 25.55 -0.19 -8.30
CA SER A 96 26.75 -1.01 -8.43
C SER A 96 27.97 -0.31 -7.84
N ASP A 97 28.02 1.02 -7.80
CA ASP A 97 29.06 1.80 -7.13
C ASP A 97 28.67 2.20 -5.70
N ALA A 98 29.67 2.59 -4.90
CA ALA A 98 29.47 2.95 -3.49
C ALA A 98 28.66 4.22 -3.31
N THR A 99 28.81 5.20 -4.18
CA THR A 99 28.13 6.50 -4.11
C THR A 99 26.65 6.34 -4.44
N GLY A 100 26.31 5.60 -5.49
CA GLY A 100 24.93 5.32 -5.87
C GLY A 100 24.21 4.49 -4.81
N ARG A 101 24.90 3.49 -4.20
CA ARG A 101 24.34 2.74 -3.05
C ARG A 101 24.06 3.66 -1.88
N LEU A 102 24.99 4.55 -1.52
CA LEU A 102 24.80 5.49 -0.42
C LEU A 102 23.59 6.40 -0.69
N LEU A 103 23.54 7.02 -1.87
CA LEU A 103 22.44 7.89 -2.25
C LEU A 103 21.09 7.15 -2.20
N PHE A 104 21.04 5.94 -2.73
CA PHE A 104 19.82 5.13 -2.75
C PHE A 104 19.35 4.75 -1.33
N ASN A 105 20.28 4.36 -0.46
CA ASN A 105 20.00 4.05 0.94
C ASN A 105 19.51 5.30 1.71
N MET A 106 20.08 6.47 1.45
CA MET A 106 19.62 7.73 2.04
C MET A 106 18.19 8.07 1.61
N LEU A 107 17.84 7.90 0.33
CA LEU A 107 16.48 8.10 -0.16
C LEU A 107 15.49 7.12 0.51
N GLY A 108 15.89 5.87 0.72
CA GLY A 108 15.12 4.88 1.46
C GLY A 108 14.88 5.30 2.91
N ALA A 109 15.93 5.71 3.62
CA ALA A 109 15.86 6.18 5.01
C ALA A 109 14.98 7.41 5.18
N ILE A 110 15.07 8.40 4.28
CA ILE A 110 14.18 9.57 4.28
C ILE A 110 12.72 9.13 4.11
N GLY A 111 12.45 8.20 3.21
CA GLY A 111 11.11 7.67 3.00
C GLY A 111 10.53 6.97 4.22
N GLN A 112 11.34 6.20 4.93
CA GLN A 112 10.95 5.56 6.17
C GLN A 112 10.65 6.59 7.26
N PHE A 113 11.53 7.56 7.46
CA PHE A 113 11.36 8.65 8.43
C PHE A 113 10.06 9.45 8.19
N GLU A 114 9.75 9.82 6.93
CA GLU A 114 8.49 10.49 6.59
C GLU A 114 7.25 9.66 6.96
N ASN A 115 7.33 8.33 6.84
CA ASN A 115 6.22 7.45 7.21
C ASN A 115 6.06 7.34 8.72
N GLU A 116 7.15 7.24 9.46
CA GLU A 116 7.14 7.21 10.93
C GLU A 116 6.51 8.50 11.48
N ILE A 117 6.93 9.68 11.01
CA ILE A 117 6.31 10.96 11.38
C ILE A 117 4.82 11.01 11.03
N ARG A 118 4.45 10.46 9.88
CA ARG A 118 3.04 10.42 9.46
C ARG A 118 2.20 9.53 10.35
N ALA A 119 2.74 8.37 10.75
CA ALA A 119 2.10 7.44 11.68
C ALA A 119 1.93 8.04 13.08
N GLU A 120 2.95 8.73 13.60
CA GLU A 120 2.89 9.46 14.88
C GLU A 120 1.79 10.53 14.85
N ARG A 121 1.77 11.38 13.83
CA ARG A 121 0.73 12.42 13.69
C ARG A 121 -0.67 11.83 13.59
N GLN A 122 -0.82 10.70 12.90
CA GLN A 122 -2.10 10.00 12.82
C GLN A 122 -2.52 9.46 14.19
N MET A 123 -1.60 8.86 14.94
CA MET A 123 -1.88 8.34 16.27
C MET A 123 -2.28 9.47 17.24
N ASP A 124 -1.55 10.59 17.24
CA ASP A 124 -1.89 11.78 18.00
C ASP A 124 -3.29 12.32 17.64
N GLY A 125 -3.61 12.33 16.35
CA GLY A 125 -4.94 12.73 15.87
C GLY A 125 -6.05 11.80 16.40
N ILE A 126 -5.81 10.49 16.39
CA ILE A 126 -6.73 9.48 16.93
C ILE A 126 -6.91 9.66 18.44
N LEU A 127 -5.82 9.85 19.19
CA LEU A 127 -5.88 10.07 20.63
C LEU A 127 -6.68 11.32 20.98
N LYS A 128 -6.40 12.44 20.29
CA LYS A 128 -7.14 13.70 20.47
C LYS A 128 -8.63 13.56 20.12
N ALA A 129 -8.95 12.82 19.06
CA ALA A 129 -10.34 12.58 18.67
C ALA A 129 -11.06 11.68 19.68
N LYS A 130 -10.41 10.61 20.18
CA LYS A 130 -10.93 9.78 21.27
C LYS A 130 -11.19 10.60 22.55
N ALA A 131 -10.27 11.49 22.91
CA ALA A 131 -10.43 12.37 24.07
C ALA A 131 -11.63 13.34 23.95
N ARG A 132 -12.02 13.68 22.71
CA ARG A 132 -13.23 14.47 22.39
C ARG A 132 -14.51 13.61 22.29
N GLY A 133 -14.44 12.32 22.57
CA GLY A 133 -15.58 11.40 22.48
C GLY A 133 -15.91 10.92 21.07
N VAL A 134 -15.03 11.13 20.09
CA VAL A 134 -15.26 10.59 18.74
C VAL A 134 -15.12 9.07 18.77
N HIS A 135 -16.17 8.38 18.38
CA HIS A 135 -16.19 6.93 18.25
C HIS A 135 -15.58 6.51 16.92
N PHE A 136 -14.57 5.66 16.97
CA PHE A 136 -13.95 5.05 15.78
C PHE A 136 -14.53 3.66 15.56
N GLY A 137 -15.01 3.41 14.37
CA GLY A 137 -15.60 2.13 13.96
C GLY A 137 -17.02 2.27 13.42
N PRO A 138 -17.68 1.17 13.08
CA PRO A 138 -19.06 1.20 12.63
C PRO A 138 -19.96 1.81 13.70
N GLN A 139 -20.82 2.72 13.29
CA GLN A 139 -21.82 3.26 14.21
C GLN A 139 -22.72 2.14 14.73
N ARG A 140 -23.12 2.24 16.01
CA ARG A 140 -24.12 1.36 16.57
C ARG A 140 -25.42 1.51 15.81
N LYS A 141 -26.02 0.39 15.39
CA LYS A 141 -27.30 0.39 14.67
C LYS A 141 -28.49 0.66 15.59
N LEU A 142 -28.31 0.39 16.90
CA LEU A 142 -29.33 0.57 17.91
C LEU A 142 -28.92 1.69 18.89
N SER A 143 -29.89 2.49 19.33
CA SER A 143 -29.71 3.41 20.44
C SER A 143 -29.54 2.65 21.77
N ASP A 144 -29.06 3.35 22.81
CA ASP A 144 -28.89 2.72 24.13
C ASP A 144 -30.25 2.24 24.70
N GLU A 145 -31.33 2.97 24.43
CA GLU A 145 -32.70 2.57 24.79
C GLU A 145 -33.14 1.29 24.09
N GLN A 146 -32.92 1.22 22.77
CA GLN A 146 -33.22 0.02 21.98
C GLN A 146 -32.36 -1.17 22.39
N LEU A 147 -31.14 -0.95 22.87
CA LEU A 147 -30.24 -1.99 23.36
C LEU A 147 -30.77 -2.59 24.67
N ILE A 148 -31.25 -1.74 25.59
CA ILE A 148 -31.89 -2.15 26.84
C ILE A 148 -33.14 -2.96 26.54
N GLU A 149 -34.00 -2.48 25.67
CA GLU A 149 -35.22 -3.14 25.22
C GLU A 149 -34.93 -4.51 24.62
N LEU A 150 -33.96 -4.60 23.71
CA LEU A 150 -33.50 -5.83 23.06
C LEU A 150 -33.11 -6.90 24.12
N LYS A 151 -32.30 -6.48 25.11
CA LYS A 151 -31.85 -7.36 26.20
C LYS A 151 -33.01 -7.86 27.03
N GLN A 152 -33.97 -6.98 27.35
CA GLN A 152 -35.16 -7.32 28.12
C GLN A 152 -36.08 -8.29 27.36
N ARG A 153 -36.36 -8.00 26.09
CA ARG A 153 -37.17 -8.86 25.22
C ARG A 153 -36.56 -10.26 25.08
N ARG A 154 -35.22 -10.31 24.91
CA ARG A 154 -34.51 -11.60 24.86
C ARG A 154 -34.58 -12.37 26.18
N LYS A 155 -34.50 -11.68 27.32
CA LYS A 155 -34.66 -12.27 28.68
C LYS A 155 -36.07 -12.83 28.90
N ASN A 156 -37.09 -12.20 28.31
CA ASN A 156 -38.48 -12.64 28.36
C ASN A 156 -38.75 -13.82 27.41
N GLY A 157 -37.74 -14.36 26.73
CA GLY A 157 -37.84 -15.57 25.91
C GLY A 157 -38.18 -15.36 24.44
N GLU A 158 -38.22 -14.11 23.94
CA GLU A 158 -38.48 -13.83 22.52
C GLU A 158 -37.45 -14.48 21.60
N LEU A 159 -37.93 -14.94 20.45
CA LEU A 159 -37.08 -15.64 19.48
C LEU A 159 -36.08 -14.70 18.83
N VAL A 160 -34.86 -15.20 18.67
CA VAL A 160 -33.76 -14.46 17.98
C VAL A 160 -34.17 -14.00 16.56
N LYS A 161 -34.99 -14.80 15.86
CA LYS A 161 -35.45 -14.51 14.51
C LYS A 161 -36.35 -13.25 14.49
N ASP A 162 -37.23 -13.13 15.46
CA ASP A 162 -38.18 -12.01 15.53
C ASP A 162 -37.45 -10.72 15.92
N LEU A 163 -36.55 -10.79 16.91
CA LEU A 163 -35.70 -9.67 17.30
C LEU A 163 -34.80 -9.18 16.15
N MET A 164 -34.28 -10.10 15.35
CA MET A 164 -33.51 -9.72 14.14
C MET A 164 -34.34 -8.98 13.11
N ALA A 165 -35.60 -9.38 12.92
CA ALA A 165 -36.52 -8.74 11.98
C ALA A 165 -36.93 -7.37 12.48
N ASP A 166 -37.32 -7.23 13.74
CA ASP A 166 -37.80 -5.97 14.33
C ASP A 166 -36.73 -4.88 14.35
N TYR A 167 -35.48 -5.22 14.67
CA TYR A 167 -34.39 -4.24 14.75
C TYR A 167 -33.55 -4.15 13.46
N GLY A 168 -33.83 -4.92 12.42
CA GLY A 168 -33.09 -4.91 11.16
C GLY A 168 -31.60 -5.24 11.30
N ILE A 169 -31.26 -6.13 12.22
CA ILE A 169 -29.86 -6.51 12.53
C ILE A 169 -29.56 -7.96 12.20
N SER A 170 -28.31 -8.24 11.88
CA SER A 170 -27.87 -9.63 11.64
C SER A 170 -27.74 -10.43 12.94
N LYS A 171 -27.79 -11.75 12.84
CA LYS A 171 -27.61 -12.66 13.98
C LYS A 171 -26.31 -12.39 14.74
N ALA A 172 -25.21 -12.16 14.02
CA ALA A 172 -23.91 -11.84 14.64
C ALA A 172 -23.96 -10.51 15.42
N THR A 173 -24.63 -9.49 14.87
CA THR A 173 -24.80 -8.19 15.55
C THR A 173 -25.66 -8.34 16.81
N LEU A 174 -26.74 -9.11 16.74
CA LEU A 174 -27.61 -9.36 17.89
C LEU A 174 -26.84 -10.02 19.03
N TYR A 175 -26.13 -11.12 18.78
CA TYR A 175 -25.34 -11.78 19.83
C TYR A 175 -24.22 -10.90 20.38
N ARG A 176 -23.59 -10.06 19.58
CA ARG A 176 -22.61 -9.07 20.05
C ARG A 176 -23.27 -8.11 21.05
N TYR A 177 -24.44 -7.55 20.75
CA TYR A 177 -25.16 -6.65 21.64
C TYR A 177 -25.65 -7.34 22.95
N LEU A 178 -25.98 -8.62 22.89
CA LEU A 178 -26.32 -9.38 24.06
C LEU A 178 -25.12 -9.70 24.97
N SER A 179 -23.90 -9.78 24.39
CA SER A 179 -22.66 -10.05 25.13
C SER A 179 -21.97 -8.79 25.66
N GLU A 180 -22.33 -7.61 25.16
CA GLU A 180 -21.84 -6.34 25.71
C GLU A 180 -22.49 -6.08 27.06
N ASN A 181 -21.69 -6.06 28.16
CA ASN A 181 -22.16 -5.74 29.51
C ASN A 181 -22.60 -4.28 29.64
#